data_69bc0ba8f854bac6a6a4c00550fa3324
#
_entry.id   69bc0ba8f854bac6a6a4c00550fa3324
#
_cell.length_a   1.000
_cell.length_b   1.000
_cell.length_c   1.000
_cell.angle_alpha   90.00
_cell.angle_beta   90.00
_cell.angle_gamma   90.00
#
_symmetry.space_group_name_H-M   'P 1'
#
loop_
_entity.id
_entity.type
_entity.pdbx_description
1 polymer ?
#
loop_
_entity_poly.entity_id
_entity_poly.type
_entity_poly.pdbx_seq_one_letter_code
_entity_poly.pdbx_strand_id
1 'polypeptide(L)'
;MRSGGLGRQHSCVTIGANDLLTTGEAARLLRSTRVHVADLCLRGLLPYVKIGSQRRVRRADVEALVEPGLTREQLATLWLHRAIAGKLVQNPAALLAAAAINLRRLRRLHPEGPAWEWLDRWEAVLDDGAEAVLEALTSTAAAATALRQTSPFAGILTETERRRVLDAFAENWRDRARPMPLATLERVLRSV
;
A
#
# COMPACT_ATOMS: atom_id res chain seq x y z
N MET A 1 0.35 51.10 28.41
CA MET A 1 1.35 50.72 27.40
C MET A 1 0.94 49.34 26.87
N ARG A 2 0.64 49.26 25.62
CA ARG A 2 0.05 48.09 24.94
C ARG A 2 1.17 47.34 24.23
N SER A 3 1.37 46.06 24.51
CA SER A 3 2.19 45.19 23.68
C SER A 3 1.28 44.14 23.03
N GLY A 4 1.07 44.34 21.75
CA GLY A 4 0.36 43.36 20.90
C GLY A 4 1.26 42.18 20.56
N GLY A 5 0.86 40.97 20.97
CA GLY A 5 1.46 39.75 20.51
C GLY A 5 0.83 39.34 19.16
N LEU A 6 1.59 39.45 18.08
CA LEU A 6 1.25 38.90 16.79
C LEU A 6 1.34 37.36 16.86
N GLY A 7 0.18 36.72 16.99
CA GLY A 7 0.05 35.28 16.80
C GLY A 7 0.38 34.92 15.34
N ARG A 8 1.48 34.23 15.11
CA ARG A 8 1.75 33.57 13.83
C ARG A 8 0.73 32.42 13.68
N GLN A 9 -0.26 32.64 12.85
CA GLN A 9 -1.11 31.60 12.37
C GLN A 9 -0.26 30.67 11.48
N HIS A 10 0.09 29.50 12.01
CA HIS A 10 0.62 28.41 11.20
C HIS A 10 -0.56 27.85 10.40
N SER A 11 -0.72 28.32 9.17
CA SER A 11 -1.60 27.66 8.20
C SER A 11 -1.11 26.24 8.01
N CYS A 12 -1.88 25.28 8.48
CA CYS A 12 -1.69 23.86 8.18
C CYS A 12 -2.03 23.69 6.69
N VAL A 13 -1.03 23.82 5.83
CA VAL A 13 -1.15 23.47 4.41
C VAL A 13 -1.37 21.96 4.40
N THR A 14 -2.55 21.52 4.00
CA THR A 14 -2.84 20.11 3.74
C THR A 14 -2.00 19.69 2.53
N ILE A 15 -0.86 19.06 2.80
CA ILE A 15 0.10 18.63 1.78
C ILE A 15 -0.46 17.37 1.13
N GLY A 16 -0.91 17.47 -0.13
CA GLY A 16 -1.49 16.37 -0.90
C GLY A 16 -0.43 15.41 -1.47
N ALA A 17 -0.81 14.17 -1.72
CA ALA A 17 0.05 13.14 -2.34
C ALA A 17 0.59 13.56 -3.73
N ASN A 18 -0.11 14.48 -4.42
CA ASN A 18 0.27 14.99 -5.75
C ASN A 18 1.15 16.25 -5.72
N ASP A 19 1.53 16.75 -4.54
CA ASP A 19 2.41 17.93 -4.44
C ASP A 19 3.76 17.68 -5.09
N LEU A 20 4.20 18.64 -5.89
CA LEU A 20 5.50 18.61 -6.57
C LEU A 20 6.59 19.16 -5.65
N LEU A 21 7.49 18.30 -5.25
CA LEU A 21 8.64 18.63 -4.41
C LEU A 21 9.85 19.04 -5.27
N THR A 22 10.65 19.94 -4.74
CA THR A 22 12.00 20.18 -5.27
C THR A 22 12.90 18.99 -4.95
N THR A 23 14.00 18.82 -5.67
CA THR A 23 15.02 17.81 -5.34
C THR A 23 15.60 18.00 -3.92
N GLY A 24 15.58 19.21 -3.39
CA GLY A 24 16.01 19.50 -2.01
C GLY A 24 15.01 19.05 -0.95
N GLU A 25 13.72 19.22 -1.19
CA GLU A 25 12.65 18.72 -0.31
C GLU A 25 12.58 17.18 -0.36
N ALA A 26 12.68 16.60 -1.53
CA ALA A 26 12.78 15.14 -1.71
C ALA A 26 14.00 14.57 -0.98
N ALA A 27 15.16 15.23 -1.06
CA ALA A 27 16.38 14.80 -0.37
C ALA A 27 16.20 14.79 1.17
N ARG A 28 15.47 15.76 1.73
CA ARG A 28 15.14 15.76 3.18
C ARG A 28 14.25 14.58 3.56
N LEU A 29 13.21 14.29 2.76
CA LEU A 29 12.32 13.16 2.99
C LEU A 29 13.07 11.83 2.90
N LEU A 30 13.93 11.66 1.89
CA LEU A 30 14.76 10.48 1.68
C LEU A 30 15.94 10.37 2.66
N ARG A 31 16.13 11.36 3.56
CA ARG A 31 17.33 11.48 4.42
C ARG A 31 18.64 11.33 3.64
N SER A 32 18.70 11.95 2.46
CA SER A 32 19.73 11.78 1.46
C SER A 32 20.23 13.15 0.95
N THR A 33 21.06 13.16 -0.10
CA THR A 33 21.58 14.36 -0.74
C THR A 33 20.81 14.73 -2.00
N ARG A 34 20.82 16.02 -2.39
CA ARG A 34 20.24 16.47 -3.66
C ARG A 34 20.86 15.78 -4.86
N VAL A 35 22.15 15.45 -4.78
CA VAL A 35 22.88 14.74 -5.84
C VAL A 35 22.32 13.34 -6.01
N HIS A 36 22.07 12.62 -4.93
CA HIS A 36 21.45 11.30 -4.97
C HIS A 36 20.05 11.33 -5.57
N VAL A 37 19.21 12.29 -5.18
CA VAL A 37 17.88 12.47 -5.77
C VAL A 37 17.97 12.76 -7.27
N ALA A 38 18.92 13.59 -7.70
CA ALA A 38 19.16 13.86 -9.11
C ALA A 38 19.62 12.60 -9.88
N ASP A 39 20.43 11.76 -9.26
CA ASP A 39 20.86 10.46 -9.84
C ASP A 39 19.67 9.50 -9.97
N LEU A 40 18.83 9.37 -8.94
CA LEU A 40 17.60 8.58 -9.01
C LEU A 40 16.70 9.02 -10.17
N CYS A 41 16.57 10.33 -10.39
CA CYS A 41 15.83 10.89 -11.53
C CYS A 41 16.47 10.52 -12.87
N LEU A 42 17.79 10.64 -12.99
CA LEU A 42 18.53 10.32 -14.22
C LEU A 42 18.47 8.83 -14.57
N ARG A 43 18.47 7.96 -13.58
CA ARG A 43 18.34 6.52 -13.73
C ARG A 43 16.91 6.04 -13.96
N GLY A 44 15.92 6.96 -13.95
CA GLY A 44 14.50 6.63 -14.12
C GLY A 44 13.86 5.93 -12.94
N LEU A 45 14.54 5.88 -11.78
CA LEU A 45 14.02 5.27 -10.54
C LEU A 45 13.06 6.19 -9.79
N LEU A 46 13.17 7.51 -10.02
CA LEU A 46 12.28 8.52 -9.49
C LEU A 46 11.75 9.38 -10.65
N PRO A 47 10.46 9.26 -11.00
CA PRO A 47 9.84 10.07 -12.04
C PRO A 47 9.92 11.55 -11.70
N TYR A 48 10.21 12.39 -12.68
CA TYR A 48 10.30 13.84 -12.47
C TYR A 48 9.75 14.61 -13.67
N VAL A 49 9.36 15.85 -13.44
CA VAL A 49 9.06 16.86 -14.46
C VAL A 49 10.06 18.00 -14.37
N LYS A 50 10.37 18.65 -15.48
CA LYS A 50 11.17 19.88 -15.48
C LYS A 50 10.25 21.09 -15.48
N ILE A 51 10.41 21.98 -14.50
CA ILE A 51 9.80 23.29 -14.45
C ILE A 51 10.93 24.32 -14.53
N GLY A 52 11.05 24.96 -15.72
CA GLY A 52 12.25 25.75 -16.04
C GLY A 52 13.50 24.86 -16.03
N SER A 53 14.53 25.26 -15.28
CA SER A 53 15.77 24.51 -15.11
C SER A 53 15.72 23.48 -13.98
N GLN A 54 14.65 23.46 -13.18
CA GLN A 54 14.56 22.65 -11.96
C GLN A 54 13.75 21.38 -12.18
N ARG A 55 14.23 20.26 -11.58
CA ARG A 55 13.46 19.00 -11.49
C ARG A 55 12.48 19.11 -10.34
N ARG A 56 11.27 18.62 -10.59
CA ARG A 56 10.21 18.44 -9.59
C ARG A 56 9.80 16.98 -9.57
N VAL A 57 9.59 16.42 -8.39
CA VAL A 57 9.19 15.03 -8.16
C VAL A 57 7.91 15.02 -7.34
N ARG A 58 7.04 14.07 -7.57
CA ARG A 58 5.82 13.95 -6.77
C ARG A 58 6.17 13.46 -5.38
N ARG A 59 5.49 13.98 -4.37
CA ARG A 59 5.61 13.52 -2.99
C ARG A 59 5.35 12.03 -2.88
N ALA A 60 4.27 11.51 -3.49
CA ALA A 60 3.92 10.11 -3.46
C ALA A 60 5.03 9.19 -4.02
N ASP A 61 5.72 9.61 -5.08
CA ASP A 61 6.82 8.84 -5.66
C ASP A 61 8.05 8.83 -4.74
N VAL A 62 8.29 9.93 -4.01
CA VAL A 62 9.36 10.02 -3.00
C VAL A 62 9.04 9.17 -1.79
N GLU A 63 7.80 9.24 -1.28
CA GLU A 63 7.34 8.44 -0.14
C GLU A 63 7.37 6.94 -0.46
N ALA A 64 7.05 6.54 -1.68
CA ALA A 64 7.18 5.16 -2.15
C ALA A 64 8.63 4.63 -2.15
N LEU A 65 9.63 5.51 -2.19
CA LEU A 65 11.04 5.14 -2.04
C LEU A 65 11.49 5.05 -0.56
N VAL A 66 10.84 5.82 0.33
CA VAL A 66 11.14 5.81 1.78
C VAL A 66 10.53 4.60 2.46
N GLU A 67 9.27 4.32 2.15
CA GLU A 67 8.59 3.11 2.56
C GLU A 67 8.65 2.14 1.39
N PRO A 68 9.38 1.03 1.50
CA PRO A 68 9.35 0.01 0.45
C PRO A 68 7.90 -0.40 0.29
N GLY A 69 7.26 0.10 -0.75
CA GLY A 69 5.90 -0.27 -1.11
C GLY A 69 5.80 -1.79 -1.21
N LEU A 70 4.61 -2.32 -1.03
CA LEU A 70 4.38 -3.74 -1.19
C LEU A 70 4.96 -4.21 -2.53
N THR A 71 5.68 -5.32 -2.53
CA THR A 71 6.15 -5.95 -3.76
C THR A 71 4.95 -6.29 -4.67
N ARG A 72 5.20 -6.53 -5.94
CA ARG A 72 4.14 -6.95 -6.87
C ARG A 72 3.35 -8.16 -6.35
N GLU A 73 4.05 -9.12 -5.77
CA GLU A 73 3.44 -10.35 -5.20
C GLU A 73 2.62 -10.03 -3.95
N GLN A 74 3.13 -9.19 -3.06
CA GLN A 74 2.39 -8.73 -1.88
C GLN A 74 1.14 -7.93 -2.25
N LEU A 75 1.21 -7.10 -3.30
CA LEU A 75 0.06 -6.39 -3.83
C LEU A 75 -0.97 -7.33 -4.47
N ALA A 76 -0.54 -8.32 -5.24
CA ALA A 76 -1.45 -9.33 -5.79
C ALA A 76 -2.15 -10.11 -4.68
N THR A 77 -1.41 -10.49 -3.63
CA THR A 77 -1.95 -11.12 -2.42
C THR A 77 -2.97 -10.21 -1.72
N LEU A 78 -2.67 -8.92 -1.57
CA LEU A 78 -3.60 -7.94 -1.00
C LEU A 78 -4.89 -7.82 -1.83
N TRP A 79 -4.82 -7.82 -3.15
CA TRP A 79 -6.00 -7.78 -4.01
C TRP A 79 -6.90 -9.01 -3.81
N LEU A 80 -6.32 -10.21 -3.73
CA LEU A 80 -7.07 -11.42 -3.40
C LEU A 80 -7.75 -11.33 -2.04
N HIS A 81 -7.04 -10.83 -1.01
CA HIS A 81 -7.59 -10.69 0.33
C HIS A 81 -8.67 -9.60 0.41
N ARG A 82 -8.58 -8.54 -0.38
CA ARG A 82 -9.67 -7.55 -0.50
C ARG A 82 -10.93 -8.14 -1.13
N ALA A 83 -10.79 -9.04 -2.10
CA ALA A 83 -11.94 -9.77 -2.64
C ALA A 83 -12.58 -10.70 -1.59
N ILE A 84 -11.76 -11.37 -0.76
CA ILE A 84 -12.21 -12.15 0.38
C ILE A 84 -12.91 -11.27 1.42
N ALA A 85 -12.37 -10.08 1.72
CA ALA A 85 -13.00 -9.11 2.61
C ALA A 85 -14.39 -8.70 2.14
N GLY A 86 -14.60 -8.53 0.83
CA GLY A 86 -15.93 -8.32 0.26
C GLY A 86 -16.93 -9.45 0.56
N LYS A 87 -16.48 -10.71 0.52
CA LYS A 87 -17.29 -11.87 0.91
C LYS A 87 -17.51 -11.92 2.43
N LEU A 88 -16.51 -11.54 3.22
CA LEU A 88 -16.63 -11.47 4.68
C LEU A 88 -17.76 -10.53 5.09
N VAL A 89 -17.84 -9.34 4.49
CA VAL A 89 -18.90 -8.37 4.76
C VAL A 89 -20.28 -8.93 4.42
N GLN A 90 -20.40 -9.74 3.36
CA GLN A 90 -21.67 -10.33 2.94
C GLN A 90 -22.13 -11.48 3.85
N ASN A 91 -21.21 -12.31 4.34
CA ASN A 91 -21.51 -13.45 5.20
C ASN A 91 -20.40 -13.73 6.22
N PRO A 92 -20.30 -12.93 7.30
CA PRO A 92 -19.23 -13.04 8.29
C PRO A 92 -19.16 -14.43 8.94
N ALA A 93 -20.29 -14.95 9.39
CA ALA A 93 -20.34 -16.20 10.14
C ALA A 93 -19.80 -17.39 9.33
N ALA A 94 -20.23 -17.52 8.08
CA ALA A 94 -19.79 -18.61 7.22
C ALA A 94 -18.30 -18.51 6.89
N LEU A 95 -17.79 -17.29 6.65
CA LEU A 95 -16.39 -17.11 6.33
C LEU A 95 -15.47 -17.36 7.52
N LEU A 96 -15.83 -16.88 8.71
CA LEU A 96 -15.08 -17.13 9.93
C LEU A 96 -15.04 -18.64 10.24
N ALA A 97 -16.16 -19.33 10.11
CA ALA A 97 -16.20 -20.79 10.29
C ALA A 97 -15.29 -21.53 9.30
N ALA A 98 -15.32 -21.14 8.02
CA ALA A 98 -14.45 -21.74 7.01
C ALA A 98 -12.95 -21.46 7.30
N ALA A 99 -12.61 -20.24 7.68
CA ALA A 99 -11.24 -19.88 8.06
C ALA A 99 -10.76 -20.67 9.29
N ALA A 100 -11.60 -20.84 10.31
CA ALA A 100 -11.28 -21.65 11.49
C ALA A 100 -11.05 -23.14 11.15
N ILE A 101 -11.81 -23.70 10.21
CA ILE A 101 -11.59 -25.06 9.71
C ILE A 101 -10.24 -25.14 9.00
N ASN A 102 -9.94 -24.20 8.11
CA ASN A 102 -8.68 -24.15 7.40
C ASN A 102 -7.48 -23.94 8.35
N LEU A 103 -7.61 -23.10 9.37
CA LEU A 103 -6.56 -22.88 10.38
C LEU A 103 -6.22 -24.18 11.10
N ARG A 104 -7.24 -24.92 11.55
CA ARG A 104 -7.04 -26.26 12.18
C ARG A 104 -6.36 -27.25 11.23
N ARG A 105 -6.69 -27.20 9.92
CA ARG A 105 -6.03 -28.01 8.90
C ARG A 105 -4.56 -27.62 8.72
N LEU A 106 -4.25 -26.32 8.65
CA LEU A 106 -2.89 -25.82 8.51
C LEU A 106 -2.03 -26.21 9.71
N ARG A 107 -2.55 -26.15 10.93
CA ARG A 107 -1.87 -26.61 12.14
C ARG A 107 -1.51 -28.09 12.10
N ARG A 108 -2.40 -28.94 11.56
CA ARG A 108 -2.12 -30.38 11.40
C ARG A 108 -1.05 -30.66 10.35
N LEU A 109 -0.98 -29.85 9.30
CA LEU A 109 0.02 -29.98 8.23
C LEU A 109 1.40 -29.48 8.65
N HIS A 110 1.44 -28.55 9.59
CA HIS A 110 2.65 -27.94 10.10
C HIS A 110 2.66 -28.08 11.64
N PRO A 111 2.92 -29.27 12.18
CA PRO A 111 2.84 -29.52 13.62
C PRO A 111 3.92 -28.80 14.44
N GLU A 112 5.02 -28.41 13.78
CA GLU A 112 6.15 -27.70 14.38
C GLU A 112 6.75 -26.68 13.41
N GLY A 113 7.50 -25.71 13.94
CA GLY A 113 8.30 -24.78 13.15
C GLY A 113 7.77 -23.32 13.15
N PRO A 114 8.43 -22.42 12.40
CA PRO A 114 8.16 -20.97 12.45
C PRO A 114 6.76 -20.58 11.97
N ALA A 115 6.05 -21.47 11.27
CA ALA A 115 4.68 -21.22 10.84
C ALA A 115 3.69 -21.11 12.01
N TRP A 116 4.00 -21.74 13.17
CA TRP A 116 3.13 -21.76 14.33
C TRP A 116 2.81 -20.38 14.86
N GLU A 117 3.80 -19.52 14.97
CA GLU A 117 3.62 -18.14 15.42
C GLU A 117 2.60 -17.37 14.57
N TRP A 118 2.60 -17.59 13.26
CA TRP A 118 1.64 -16.96 12.34
C TRP A 118 0.25 -17.58 12.45
N LEU A 119 0.17 -18.89 12.69
CA LEU A 119 -1.12 -19.57 12.88
C LEU A 119 -1.76 -19.16 14.21
N ASP A 120 -0.96 -18.94 15.27
CA ASP A 120 -1.44 -18.42 16.55
C ASP A 120 -1.95 -16.98 16.43
N ARG A 121 -1.24 -16.15 15.66
CA ARG A 121 -1.72 -14.79 15.35
C ARG A 121 -3.04 -14.80 14.58
N TRP A 122 -3.21 -15.72 13.63
CA TRP A 122 -4.49 -15.87 12.92
C TRP A 122 -5.61 -16.35 13.84
N GLU A 123 -5.32 -17.23 14.79
CA GLU A 123 -6.32 -17.66 15.79
C GLU A 123 -6.79 -16.46 16.60
N ALA A 124 -5.87 -15.67 17.16
CA ALA A 124 -6.21 -14.46 17.89
C ALA A 124 -7.06 -13.49 17.05
N VAL A 125 -6.69 -13.25 15.79
CA VAL A 125 -7.47 -12.37 14.87
C VAL A 125 -8.87 -12.95 14.59
N LEU A 126 -9.02 -14.26 14.48
CA LEU A 126 -10.33 -14.89 14.29
C LEU A 126 -11.19 -14.82 15.56
N ASP A 127 -10.59 -14.94 16.74
CA ASP A 127 -11.26 -14.83 18.04
C ASP A 127 -11.71 -13.38 18.32
N ASP A 128 -10.95 -12.39 17.87
CA ASP A 128 -11.33 -10.97 17.91
C ASP A 128 -12.49 -10.60 16.95
N GLY A 129 -12.84 -11.49 16.02
CA GLY A 129 -14.02 -11.41 15.19
C GLY A 129 -13.84 -10.76 13.82
N ALA A 130 -14.98 -10.45 13.17
CA ALA A 130 -15.02 -10.06 11.76
C ALA A 130 -14.28 -8.75 11.46
N GLU A 131 -14.29 -7.79 12.39
CA GLU A 131 -13.65 -6.48 12.21
C GLU A 131 -12.13 -6.62 12.21
N ALA A 132 -11.57 -7.37 13.15
CA ALA A 132 -10.13 -7.66 13.20
C ALA A 132 -9.67 -8.44 11.96
N VAL A 133 -10.47 -9.39 11.50
CA VAL A 133 -10.20 -10.10 10.24
C VAL A 133 -10.23 -9.15 9.05
N LEU A 134 -11.21 -8.25 8.98
CA LEU A 134 -11.31 -7.26 7.89
C LEU A 134 -10.06 -6.36 7.84
N GLU A 135 -9.60 -5.89 8.99
CA GLU A 135 -8.37 -5.11 9.10
C GLU A 135 -7.16 -5.94 8.62
N ALA A 136 -6.99 -7.17 9.08
CA ALA A 136 -5.89 -8.06 8.68
C ALA A 136 -5.89 -8.35 7.16
N LEU A 137 -7.08 -8.46 6.53
CA LEU A 137 -7.22 -8.72 5.11
C LEU A 137 -6.93 -7.49 4.23
N THR A 138 -7.17 -6.27 4.72
CA THR A 138 -7.16 -5.04 3.90
C THR A 138 -6.01 -4.08 4.18
N SER A 139 -5.41 -4.14 5.36
CA SER A 139 -4.32 -3.27 5.80
C SER A 139 -3.05 -3.44 4.96
N THR A 140 -2.37 -2.34 4.70
CA THR A 140 -1.05 -2.32 4.04
C THR A 140 0.12 -2.37 5.00
N ALA A 141 -0.15 -2.39 6.32
CA ALA A 141 0.87 -2.47 7.35
C ALA A 141 1.75 -3.73 7.19
N ALA A 142 3.03 -3.63 7.54
CA ALA A 142 3.99 -4.71 7.40
C ALA A 142 3.54 -5.99 8.16
N ALA A 143 2.97 -5.84 9.37
CA ALA A 143 2.47 -6.95 10.16
C ALA A 143 1.32 -7.69 9.45
N ALA A 144 0.33 -6.96 8.90
CA ALA A 144 -0.78 -7.56 8.15
C ALA A 144 -0.29 -8.20 6.84
N THR A 145 0.70 -7.59 6.19
CA THR A 145 1.31 -8.13 4.96
C THR A 145 2.02 -9.46 5.25
N ALA A 146 2.79 -9.55 6.33
CA ALA A 146 3.43 -10.79 6.76
C ALA A 146 2.39 -11.86 7.15
N LEU A 147 1.36 -11.48 7.90
CA LEU A 147 0.29 -12.37 8.35
C LEU A 147 -0.44 -13.03 7.16
N ARG A 148 -0.69 -12.29 6.07
CA ARG A 148 -1.35 -12.82 4.87
C ARG A 148 -0.56 -13.91 4.12
N GLN A 149 0.74 -14.08 4.38
CA GLN A 149 1.54 -15.15 3.75
C GLN A 149 1.12 -16.55 4.23
N THR A 150 0.57 -16.66 5.44
CA THR A 150 0.07 -17.93 6.01
C THR A 150 -1.45 -17.91 6.21
N SER A 151 -2.16 -17.28 5.30
CA SER A 151 -3.58 -16.99 5.41
C SER A 151 -4.45 -18.26 5.45
N PRO A 152 -5.39 -18.38 6.42
CA PRO A 152 -6.34 -19.48 6.49
C PRO A 152 -7.52 -19.34 5.51
N PHE A 153 -7.52 -18.32 4.65
CA PHE A 153 -8.60 -18.04 3.70
C PHE A 153 -8.39 -18.71 2.33
N ALA A 154 -7.50 -19.68 2.22
CA ALA A 154 -7.31 -20.47 1.01
C ALA A 154 -8.62 -21.20 0.64
N GLY A 155 -9.00 -21.17 -0.65
CA GLY A 155 -10.21 -21.82 -1.17
C GLY A 155 -11.53 -21.06 -0.95
N ILE A 156 -11.49 -19.87 -0.33
CA ILE A 156 -12.68 -19.00 -0.17
C ILE A 156 -13.10 -18.38 -1.52
N LEU A 157 -12.14 -18.02 -2.35
CA LEU A 157 -12.40 -17.63 -3.72
C LEU A 157 -12.42 -18.89 -4.60
N THR A 158 -13.43 -19.01 -5.45
CA THR A 158 -13.41 -19.98 -6.54
C THR A 158 -12.27 -19.67 -7.50
N GLU A 159 -11.83 -20.67 -8.29
CA GLU A 159 -10.75 -20.45 -9.26
C GLU A 159 -11.11 -19.35 -10.28
N THR A 160 -12.39 -19.28 -10.68
CA THR A 160 -12.88 -18.22 -11.58
C THR A 160 -12.78 -16.83 -10.94
N GLU A 161 -13.18 -16.68 -9.68
CA GLU A 161 -13.08 -15.42 -8.97
C GLU A 161 -11.62 -15.02 -8.76
N ARG A 162 -10.79 -15.98 -8.34
CA ARG A 162 -9.36 -15.78 -8.15
C ARG A 162 -8.70 -15.27 -9.43
N ARG A 163 -9.00 -15.91 -10.56
CA ARG A 163 -8.48 -15.51 -11.87
C ARG A 163 -8.91 -14.10 -12.25
N ARG A 164 -10.19 -13.76 -12.11
CA ARG A 164 -10.71 -12.41 -12.40
C ARG A 164 -10.00 -11.33 -11.57
N VAL A 165 -9.75 -11.60 -10.29
CA VAL A 165 -9.02 -10.66 -9.42
C VAL A 165 -7.58 -10.47 -9.90
N LEU A 166 -6.91 -11.56 -10.27
CA LEU A 166 -5.52 -11.49 -10.75
C LEU A 166 -5.40 -10.82 -12.12
N ASP A 167 -6.36 -11.02 -13.02
CA ASP A 167 -6.41 -10.36 -14.31
C ASP A 167 -6.61 -8.84 -14.14
N ALA A 168 -7.56 -8.43 -13.31
CA ALA A 168 -7.78 -7.03 -12.97
C ALA A 168 -6.56 -6.39 -12.30
N PHE A 169 -5.87 -7.12 -11.41
CA PHE A 169 -4.60 -6.68 -10.82
C PHE A 169 -3.54 -6.47 -11.90
N ALA A 170 -3.39 -7.42 -12.82
CA ALA A 170 -2.38 -7.35 -13.89
C ALA A 170 -2.63 -6.17 -14.83
N GLU A 171 -3.88 -5.83 -15.13
CA GLU A 171 -4.26 -4.64 -15.89
C GLU A 171 -3.91 -3.36 -15.14
N ASN A 172 -4.31 -3.24 -13.87
CA ASN A 172 -3.99 -2.09 -13.02
C ASN A 172 -2.48 -1.90 -12.85
N TRP A 173 -1.72 -3.00 -12.73
CA TRP A 173 -0.27 -2.94 -12.61
C TRP A 173 0.39 -2.41 -13.88
N ARG A 174 -0.08 -2.85 -15.06
CA ARG A 174 0.40 -2.35 -16.36
C ARG A 174 0.11 -0.86 -16.54
N ASP A 175 -1.06 -0.39 -16.12
CA ASP A 175 -1.45 1.01 -16.20
C ASP A 175 -0.63 1.91 -15.26
N ARG A 176 -0.27 1.42 -14.08
CA ARG A 176 0.65 2.13 -13.17
C ARG A 176 2.06 2.26 -13.73
N ALA A 177 2.53 1.26 -14.48
CA ALA A 177 3.83 1.27 -15.13
C ALA A 177 3.86 2.12 -16.41
N ARG A 178 2.70 2.54 -16.94
CA ARG A 178 2.64 3.44 -18.09
C ARG A 178 3.15 4.83 -17.74
N PRO A 179 4.09 5.38 -18.52
CA PRO A 179 4.46 6.79 -18.40
C PRO A 179 3.19 7.64 -18.52
N MET A 180 3.07 8.67 -17.67
CA MET A 180 1.96 9.60 -17.78
C MET A 180 1.97 10.25 -19.19
N PRO A 181 0.86 10.21 -19.95
CA PRO A 181 0.80 10.85 -21.27
C PRO A 181 1.14 12.34 -21.17
N LEU A 182 1.95 12.84 -22.10
CA LEU A 182 2.37 14.25 -22.15
C LEU A 182 1.20 15.22 -22.04
N ALA A 183 0.07 14.93 -22.68
CA ALA A 183 -1.15 15.75 -22.61
C ALA A 183 -1.73 15.85 -21.18
N THR A 184 -1.58 14.82 -20.35
CA THR A 184 -2.01 14.85 -18.95
C THR A 184 -1.03 15.67 -18.12
N LEU A 185 0.27 15.56 -18.37
CA LEU A 185 1.32 16.39 -17.78
C LEU A 185 1.10 17.88 -18.07
N GLU A 186 0.80 18.24 -19.33
CA GLU A 186 0.52 19.62 -19.72
C GLU A 186 -0.75 20.19 -19.06
N ARG A 187 -1.77 19.36 -18.84
CA ARG A 187 -3.00 19.77 -18.14
C ARG A 187 -2.72 20.07 -16.67
N VAL A 188 -1.96 19.21 -15.99
CA VAL A 188 -1.56 19.42 -14.59
C VAL A 188 -0.69 20.68 -14.45
N LEU A 189 0.21 20.92 -15.40
CA LEU A 189 1.08 22.12 -15.39
C LEU A 189 0.31 23.41 -15.67
N ARG A 190 -0.84 23.36 -16.37
CA ARG A 190 -1.69 24.55 -16.63
C ARG A 190 -2.67 24.86 -15.51
N SER A 191 -2.86 23.94 -14.55
CA SER A 191 -3.77 24.13 -13.41
C SER A 191 -3.06 24.60 -12.13
N VAL A 192 -1.74 24.88 -12.21
CA VAL A 192 -0.89 25.47 -11.15
C VAL A 192 -0.52 26.89 -11.57
#